data_0822d07abeffa795568d7db520025006
#
_entry.id   0822d07abeffa795568d7db520025006
#
_cell.length_a   1.000
_cell.length_b   1.000
_cell.length_c   1.000
_cell.angle_alpha   90.00
_cell.angle_beta   90.00
_cell.angle_gamma   90.00
#
_symmetry.space_group_name_H-M   'P 1'
#
loop_
_entity.id
_entity.type
_entity.pdbx_description
1 polymer ?
#
loop_
_entity_poly.entity_id
_entity_poly.type
_entity_poly.pdbx_seq_one_letter_code
_entity_poly.pdbx_strand_id
1 'polypeptide(L)' 'MASDDHMVLNEMKIRIDQIEQRVAELKALGREIPAVQKTCQSILSMTYALKFGISDVAEVYDAQGGM' A
#
# COMPACT_ATOMS: atom_id res chain seq x y z
N MET A 1 -5.67 22.87 -4.64
CA MET A 1 -4.40 22.14 -4.50
C MET A 1 -4.47 21.07 -3.42
N ALA A 2 -4.89 21.40 -2.21
CA ALA A 2 -4.99 20.41 -1.15
C ALA A 2 -5.92 19.25 -1.50
N SER A 3 -7.04 19.54 -2.17
CA SER A 3 -7.98 18.49 -2.59
C SER A 3 -7.38 17.57 -3.64
N ASP A 4 -6.54 18.10 -4.54
CA ASP A 4 -5.86 17.28 -5.53
C ASP A 4 -4.83 16.35 -4.86
N ASP A 5 -4.13 16.85 -3.84
CA ASP A 5 -3.18 16.04 -3.10
C ASP A 5 -3.89 14.90 -2.36
N HIS A 6 -5.05 15.17 -1.78
CA HIS A 6 -5.85 14.15 -1.13
C HIS A 6 -6.34 13.10 -2.12
N MET A 7 -6.75 13.52 -3.31
CA MET A 7 -7.18 12.59 -4.35
C MET A 7 -6.04 11.70 -4.79
N VAL A 8 -4.84 12.25 -4.96
CA VAL A 8 -3.67 11.49 -5.36
C VAL A 8 -3.30 10.47 -4.27
N LEU A 9 -3.31 10.90 -3.00
CA LEU A 9 -3.00 10.00 -1.89
C LEU A 9 -4.01 8.86 -1.80
N ASN A 10 -5.29 9.18 -2.00
CA ASN A 10 -6.34 8.17 -1.99
C ASN A 10 -6.18 7.17 -3.12
N GLU A 11 -5.86 7.67 -4.32
CA GLU A 11 -5.59 6.80 -5.47
C GLU A 11 -4.39 5.89 -5.21
N MET A 12 -3.35 6.40 -4.58
CA MET A 12 -2.20 5.59 -4.21
C MET A 12 -2.60 4.45 -3.27
N LYS A 13 -3.41 4.75 -2.27
CA LYS A 13 -3.88 3.71 -1.33
C LYS A 13 -4.66 2.63 -2.06
N ILE A 14 -5.54 3.03 -2.97
CA ILE A 14 -6.32 2.08 -3.76
C ILE A 14 -5.40 1.18 -4.57
N ARG A 15 -4.41 1.76 -5.23
CA ARG A 15 -3.46 1.00 -6.04
C ARG A 15 -2.64 0.03 -5.18
N ILE A 16 -2.22 0.47 -4.00
CA ILE A 16 -1.48 -0.40 -3.08
C ILE A 16 -2.35 -1.57 -2.63
N ASP A 17 -3.61 -1.32 -2.31
CA ASP A 17 -4.54 -2.38 -1.93
C ASP A 17 -4.71 -3.39 -3.05
N GLN A 18 -4.78 -2.93 -4.30
CA GLN A 18 -4.86 -3.81 -5.46
C GLN A 18 -3.60 -4.66 -5.62
N ILE A 19 -2.44 -4.06 -5.41
CA ILE A 19 -1.17 -4.81 -5.46
C ILE A 19 -1.17 -5.90 -4.38
N GLU A 20 -1.56 -5.55 -3.16
CA GLU A 20 -1.59 -6.50 -2.06
C GLU A 20 -2.54 -7.65 -2.34
N GLN A 21 -3.69 -7.35 -2.90
CA GLN A 21 -4.67 -8.37 -3.26
C GLN A 21 -4.11 -9.34 -4.30
N ARG A 22 -3.47 -8.81 -5.34
CA ARG A 22 -2.87 -9.63 -6.38
C ARG A 22 -1.72 -10.48 -5.85
N VAL A 23 -0.91 -9.91 -4.98
CA VAL A 23 0.19 -10.66 -4.36
C VAL A 23 -0.35 -11.78 -3.47
N ALA A 24 -1.42 -11.51 -2.72
CA ALA A 24 -2.06 -12.52 -1.89
C ALA A 24 -2.60 -13.68 -2.74
N GLU A 25 -3.20 -13.35 -3.89
CA GLU A 25 -3.68 -14.37 -4.83
C GLU A 25 -2.53 -15.20 -5.39
N LEU A 26 -1.45 -14.53 -5.76
CA LEU A 26 -0.26 -15.20 -6.27
C LEU A 26 0.34 -16.11 -5.21
N LYS A 27 0.39 -15.65 -3.98
CA LYS A 27 0.90 -16.44 -2.86
C LYS A 27 0.06 -17.70 -2.66
N ALA A 28 -1.24 -17.58 -2.78
CA ALA A 28 -2.15 -18.73 -2.66
C ALA A 28 -1.95 -19.72 -3.79
N LEU A 29 -1.80 -19.22 -5.02
CA LEU A 29 -1.55 -20.08 -6.18
C LEU A 29 -0.23 -20.82 -6.08
N GLY A 30 0.81 -20.12 -5.58
CA GLY A 30 2.14 -20.67 -5.46
C GLY A 30 2.45 -21.24 -4.09
N ARG A 31 1.44 -21.69 -3.35
CA ARG A 31 1.60 -22.12 -1.97
C ARG A 31 2.60 -23.26 -1.77
N GLU A 32 2.82 -24.08 -2.81
CA GLU A 32 3.75 -25.19 -2.72
C GLU A 32 5.15 -24.84 -3.25
N ILE A 33 5.36 -23.58 -3.63
CA ILE A 33 6.64 -23.10 -4.16
C ILE A 33 7.27 -22.17 -3.13
N PRO A 34 8.29 -22.62 -2.38
CA PRO A 34 8.86 -21.80 -1.29
C PRO A 34 9.37 -20.44 -1.76
N ALA A 35 9.95 -20.36 -2.95
CA ALA A 35 10.44 -19.09 -3.48
C ALA A 35 9.31 -18.09 -3.68
N VAL A 36 8.14 -18.55 -4.12
CA VAL A 36 6.97 -17.68 -4.29
C VAL A 36 6.48 -17.20 -2.95
N GLN A 37 6.41 -18.09 -1.96
CA GLN A 37 5.98 -17.71 -0.61
C GLN A 37 6.88 -16.62 -0.03
N LYS A 38 8.18 -16.83 -0.12
CA LYS A 38 9.16 -15.91 0.45
C LYS A 38 9.12 -14.56 -0.24
N THR A 39 9.08 -14.55 -1.57
CA THR A 39 9.08 -13.32 -2.34
C THR A 39 7.77 -12.55 -2.15
N CYS A 40 6.64 -13.23 -2.16
CA CYS A 40 5.35 -12.59 -1.93
C CYS A 40 5.29 -11.97 -0.54
N GLN A 41 5.83 -12.65 0.47
CA GLN A 41 5.89 -12.11 1.82
C GLN A 41 6.72 -10.83 1.86
N SER A 42 7.84 -10.80 1.13
CA SER A 42 8.66 -9.59 1.05
C SER A 42 7.92 -8.44 0.38
N ILE A 43 7.20 -8.74 -0.71
CA ILE A 43 6.40 -7.72 -1.39
C ILE A 43 5.33 -7.15 -0.46
N LEU A 44 4.63 -8.01 0.27
CA LEU A 44 3.58 -7.57 1.20
C LEU A 44 4.17 -6.70 2.32
N SER A 45 5.37 -7.02 2.81
CA SER A 45 6.05 -6.19 3.79
C SER A 45 6.37 -4.82 3.23
N MET A 46 6.79 -4.76 1.96
CA MET A 46 7.11 -3.49 1.31
C MET A 46 5.86 -2.65 1.07
N THR A 47 4.77 -3.27 0.63
CA THR A 47 3.52 -2.52 0.43
C THR A 47 2.96 -2.03 1.75
N TYR A 48 3.13 -2.78 2.82
CA TYR A 48 2.72 -2.37 4.16
C TYR A 48 3.49 -1.12 4.59
N ALA A 49 4.81 -1.12 4.40
CA ALA A 49 5.64 0.04 4.71
C ALA A 49 5.23 1.24 3.87
N LEU A 50 4.89 1.01 2.61
CA LEU A 50 4.46 2.07 1.71
C LEU A 50 3.12 2.67 2.18
N LYS A 51 2.19 1.85 2.65
CA LYS A 51 0.92 2.32 3.19
C LYS A 51 1.14 3.20 4.41
N PHE A 52 2.06 2.83 5.28
CA PHE A 52 2.40 3.63 6.44
C PHE A 52 2.94 4.99 6.03
N GLY A 53 3.84 5.04 5.06
CA GLY A 53 4.39 6.30 4.58
C GLY A 53 3.32 7.22 4.03
N ILE A 54 2.38 6.66 3.27
CA ILE A 54 1.28 7.45 2.71
C ILE A 54 0.34 7.94 3.82
N SER A 55 0.05 7.09 4.80
CA SER A 55 -0.80 7.47 5.91
C SER A 55 -0.19 8.59 6.74
N ASP A 56 1.12 8.54 6.97
CA ASP A 56 1.82 9.60 7.69
C ASP A 56 1.73 10.92 6.93
N VAL A 57 1.93 10.89 5.61
CA VAL A 57 1.81 12.09 4.80
C VAL A 57 0.39 12.65 4.87
N ALA A 58 -0.61 11.79 4.77
CA ALA A 58 -2.00 12.22 4.86
C ALA A 58 -2.31 12.86 6.21
N GLU A 59 -1.80 12.31 7.31
CA GLU A 59 -1.98 12.87 8.63
C GLU A 59 -1.35 14.24 8.76
N VAL A 60 -0.16 14.42 8.18
CA VAL A 60 0.52 15.72 8.20
C VAL A 60 -0.30 16.75 7.43
N TYR A 61 -0.84 16.39 6.27
CA TYR A 61 -1.70 17.29 5.51
C TYR A 61 -2.96 17.64 6.28
N ASP A 62 -3.59 16.67 6.91
CA ASP A 62 -4.82 16.92 7.69
C ASP A 62 -4.53 17.84 8.88
N ALA A 63 -3.42 17.61 9.56
CA ALA A 63 -3.04 18.45 10.70
C ALA A 63 -2.79 19.89 10.27
N GLN A 64 -2.12 20.07 9.14
CA GLN A 64 -1.86 21.41 8.59
C GLN A 64 -3.14 22.06 8.10
N GLY A 65 -4.00 21.29 7.46
CA GLY A 65 -5.27 21.79 6.96
C GLY A 65 -6.23 22.22 8.05
N GLY A 66 -6.11 21.62 9.22
CA GLY A 66 -6.95 21.95 10.37
C GLY A 66 -6.59 23.25 11.05
N MET A 67 -5.48 23.82 10.67
CA MET A 67 -5.04 25.10 11.23
C MET A 67 -5.45 26.28 10.37
#